data_39d77b4ba60ea5722275217f3ebf3282
#
_entry.id   39d77b4ba60ea5722275217f3ebf3282
#
_cell.length_a   1.000
_cell.length_b   1.000
_cell.length_c   1.000
_cell.angle_alpha   90.00
_cell.angle_beta   90.00
_cell.angle_gamma   90.00
#
_symmetry.space_group_name_H-M   'P 1'
#
loop_
_entity.id
_entity.type
_entity.pdbx_description
1 polymer ?
#
loop_
_entity_poly.entity_id
_entity_poly.type
_entity_poly.pdbx_seq_one_letter_code
_entity_poly.pdbx_strand_id
1 'polypeptide(L)'
;SLTSKQRAALRGMANTMEPVFQIGKGEIDETLIKGVDDCIKARELIKLKVLENSEYDAREAADILSEAIHAECVQVIGRKFVLFRKKPKESAYAELLKK
;
A
#
# COMPACT_ATOMS: atom_id res chain seq x y z
N SER A 1 -11.30 -9.56 2.03
CA SER A 1 -9.87 -9.76 2.31
C SER A 1 -9.24 -10.67 1.26
N LEU A 2 -7.93 -10.56 1.09
CA LEU A 2 -7.21 -11.30 0.06
C LEU A 2 -6.96 -12.75 0.49
N THR A 3 -7.07 -13.67 -0.47
CA THR A 3 -6.60 -15.03 -0.23
C THR A 3 -5.07 -15.06 -0.26
N SER A 4 -4.48 -16.13 0.26
CA SER A 4 -3.02 -16.29 0.22
C SER A 4 -2.48 -16.27 -1.21
N LYS A 5 -3.20 -16.89 -2.13
CA LYS A 5 -2.81 -16.93 -3.53
C LYS A 5 -2.86 -15.54 -4.16
N GLN A 6 -3.93 -14.79 -3.88
CA GLN A 6 -4.07 -13.42 -4.39
C GLN A 6 -2.97 -12.53 -3.83
N ARG A 7 -2.70 -12.64 -2.53
CA ARG A 7 -1.64 -11.87 -1.88
C ARG A 7 -0.28 -12.17 -2.50
N ALA A 8 0.01 -13.44 -2.73
CA ALA A 8 1.28 -13.83 -3.35
C ALA A 8 1.43 -13.25 -4.76
N ALA A 9 0.34 -13.26 -5.54
CA ALA A 9 0.36 -12.68 -6.88
C ALA A 9 0.64 -11.18 -6.83
N LEU A 10 -0.02 -10.47 -5.90
CA LEU A 10 0.19 -9.03 -5.76
C LEU A 10 1.62 -8.70 -5.30
N ARG A 11 2.19 -9.51 -4.40
CA ARG A 11 3.59 -9.34 -3.99
C ARG A 11 4.52 -9.46 -5.20
N GLY A 12 4.28 -10.45 -6.05
CA GLY A 12 5.08 -10.64 -7.24
C GLY A 12 5.02 -9.43 -8.17
N MET A 13 3.83 -8.89 -8.37
CA MET A 13 3.64 -7.71 -9.22
C MET A 13 4.30 -6.48 -8.62
N ALA A 14 4.28 -6.34 -7.29
CA ALA A 14 4.86 -5.18 -6.63
C ALA A 14 6.38 -5.24 -6.56
N ASN A 15 6.97 -6.40 -6.79
CA ASN A 15 8.40 -6.63 -6.58
C ASN A 15 9.27 -5.67 -7.39
N THR A 16 8.84 -5.29 -8.58
CA THR A 16 9.60 -4.39 -9.45
C THR A 16 9.12 -2.94 -9.37
N MET A 17 8.12 -2.65 -8.54
CA MET A 17 7.58 -1.30 -8.44
C MET A 17 8.48 -0.44 -7.55
N GLU A 18 8.54 0.85 -7.89
CA GLU A 18 9.24 1.83 -7.06
C GLU A 18 8.29 2.43 -6.05
N PRO A 19 8.79 2.81 -4.87
CA PRO A 19 7.94 3.51 -3.90
C PRO A 19 7.43 4.83 -4.47
N VAL A 20 6.14 5.09 -4.28
CA VAL A 20 5.51 6.33 -4.75
C VAL A 20 5.37 7.35 -3.64
N PHE A 21 5.55 6.93 -2.39
CA PHE A 21 5.55 7.82 -1.22
C PHE A 21 6.70 7.45 -0.30
N GLN A 22 7.25 8.46 0.36
CA GLN A 22 8.25 8.28 1.41
C GLN A 22 7.71 8.91 2.68
N ILE A 23 7.83 8.21 3.80
CA ILE A 23 7.37 8.69 5.09
C ILE A 23 8.58 9.04 5.92
N GLY A 24 8.78 10.33 6.13
CA GLY A 24 9.92 10.84 6.88
C GLY A 24 9.56 11.22 8.30
N LYS A 25 10.18 12.29 8.77
CA LYS A 25 9.96 12.78 10.11
C LYS A 25 8.55 13.36 10.25
N GLY A 26 7.98 13.21 11.43
CA GLY A 26 6.67 13.75 11.73
C GLY A 26 5.58 12.71 11.67
N GLU A 27 4.37 13.14 11.94
CA GLU A 27 3.24 12.23 12.04
C GLU A 27 2.64 11.92 10.67
N ILE A 28 1.97 10.78 10.61
CA ILE A 28 1.15 10.45 9.45
C ILE A 28 -0.14 11.25 9.60
N ASP A 29 -0.18 12.42 8.98
CA ASP A 29 -1.26 13.38 9.13
C ASP A 29 -2.30 13.23 8.01
N GLU A 30 -3.34 14.07 8.08
CA GLU A 30 -4.43 14.00 7.11
C GLU A 30 -3.99 14.33 5.70
N THR A 31 -3.01 15.23 5.55
CA THR A 31 -2.48 15.57 4.24
C THR A 31 -1.83 14.38 3.58
N LEU A 32 -1.00 13.66 4.33
CA LEU A 32 -0.36 12.45 3.82
C LEU A 32 -1.39 11.37 3.50
N ILE A 33 -2.34 11.16 4.41
CA ILE A 33 -3.38 10.16 4.22
C ILE A 33 -4.17 10.45 2.94
N LYS A 34 -4.54 11.72 2.72
CA LYS A 34 -5.27 12.08 1.51
C LYS A 34 -4.45 11.84 0.26
N GLY A 35 -3.15 12.18 0.29
CA GLY A 35 -2.27 11.93 -0.84
C GLY A 35 -2.18 10.46 -1.18
N VAL A 36 -2.03 9.61 -0.16
CA VAL A 36 -1.97 8.16 -0.36
C VAL A 36 -3.30 7.63 -0.86
N ASP A 37 -4.41 8.12 -0.31
CA ASP A 37 -5.74 7.73 -0.74
C ASP A 37 -5.98 8.06 -2.22
N ASP A 38 -5.62 9.27 -2.63
CA ASP A 38 -5.74 9.68 -4.04
C ASP A 38 -4.88 8.80 -4.94
N CYS A 39 -3.67 8.48 -4.50
CA CYS A 39 -2.75 7.66 -5.27
C CYS A 39 -3.28 6.24 -5.46
N ILE A 40 -3.75 5.62 -4.38
CA ILE A 40 -4.22 4.23 -4.46
C ILE A 40 -5.54 4.15 -5.23
N LYS A 41 -6.34 5.22 -5.19
CA LYS A 41 -7.56 5.31 -5.97
C LYS A 41 -7.26 5.21 -7.47
N ALA A 42 -6.15 5.79 -7.89
CA ALA A 42 -5.74 5.78 -9.30
C ALA A 42 -4.98 4.51 -9.68
N ARG A 43 -4.13 4.00 -8.78
CA ARG A 43 -3.16 2.96 -9.13
C ARG A 43 -3.50 1.58 -8.57
N GLU A 44 -4.31 1.50 -7.55
CA GLU A 44 -4.77 0.28 -6.88
C GLU A 44 -3.68 -0.43 -6.09
N LEU A 45 -2.50 -0.64 -6.66
CA LEU A 45 -1.36 -1.31 -6.02
C LEU A 45 -0.22 -0.31 -5.95
N ILE A 46 0.24 0.00 -4.73
CA ILE A 46 1.29 1.00 -4.54
C ILE A 46 2.29 0.51 -3.51
N LYS A 47 3.52 0.98 -3.67
CA LYS A 47 4.61 0.70 -2.72
C LYS A 47 5.00 2.00 -2.04
N LEU A 48 5.25 1.92 -0.74
CA LEU A 48 5.67 3.06 0.08
C LEU A 48 6.93 2.67 0.85
N LYS A 49 7.64 3.68 1.33
CA LYS A 49 8.89 3.46 2.05
C LYS A 49 8.94 4.37 3.25
N VAL A 50 9.39 3.86 4.40
CA VAL A 50 9.69 4.71 5.55
C VAL A 50 11.17 5.04 5.53
N LEU A 51 11.47 6.32 5.79
CA LEU A 51 12.85 6.80 5.83
C LEU A 51 13.44 6.58 7.22
N GLU A 52 14.77 6.67 7.31
CA GLU A 52 15.46 6.44 8.59
C GLU A 52 14.98 7.36 9.70
N ASN A 53 14.61 8.60 9.34
CA ASN A 53 14.19 9.57 10.34
C ASN A 53 12.71 9.50 10.68
N SER A 54 12.00 8.50 10.15
CA SER A 54 10.59 8.31 10.47
C SER A 54 10.43 7.87 11.92
N GLU A 55 9.36 8.33 12.55
CA GLU A 55 9.00 7.90 13.90
C GLU A 55 8.29 6.56 13.89
N TYR A 56 7.94 6.07 12.71
CA TYR A 56 7.25 4.79 12.53
C TYR A 56 8.15 3.83 11.79
N ASP A 57 8.06 2.54 12.13
CA ASP A 57 8.65 1.54 11.26
C ASP A 57 7.64 1.20 10.15
N ALA A 58 8.07 0.35 9.22
CA ALA A 58 7.24 0.04 8.06
C ALA A 58 5.93 -0.65 8.46
N ARG A 59 5.98 -1.54 9.47
CA ARG A 59 4.78 -2.23 9.94
C ARG A 59 3.78 -1.25 10.55
N GLU A 60 4.26 -0.34 11.39
CA GLU A 60 3.39 0.66 11.99
C GLU A 60 2.75 1.56 10.94
N ALA A 61 3.56 2.05 10.01
CA ALA A 61 3.05 2.92 8.95
C ALA A 61 2.04 2.20 8.07
N ALA A 62 2.33 0.94 7.73
CA ALA A 62 1.42 0.14 6.92
C ALA A 62 0.08 -0.06 7.62
N ASP A 63 0.11 -0.35 8.92
CA ASP A 63 -1.13 -0.58 9.67
C ASP A 63 -1.96 0.70 9.76
N ILE A 64 -1.31 1.83 10.04
CA ILE A 64 -2.00 3.11 10.15
C ILE A 64 -2.65 3.48 8.81
N LEU A 65 -1.88 3.40 7.72
CA LEU A 65 -2.38 3.81 6.42
C LEU A 65 -3.42 2.85 5.87
N SER A 66 -3.21 1.54 6.01
CA SER A 66 -4.19 0.59 5.50
C SER A 66 -5.54 0.75 6.18
N GLU A 67 -5.53 1.02 7.48
CA GLU A 67 -6.77 1.25 8.20
C GLU A 67 -7.41 2.58 7.78
N ALA A 68 -6.61 3.64 7.66
CA ALA A 68 -7.12 4.97 7.35
C ALA A 68 -7.78 5.04 5.98
N ILE A 69 -7.26 4.31 5.00
CA ILE A 69 -7.76 4.38 3.62
C ILE A 69 -8.47 3.09 3.18
N HIS A 70 -8.73 2.19 4.11
CA HIS A 70 -9.44 0.92 3.84
C HIS A 70 -8.74 0.11 2.76
N ALA A 71 -7.42 -0.02 2.86
CA ALA A 71 -6.63 -0.79 1.93
C ALA A 71 -6.14 -2.07 2.59
N GLU A 72 -5.73 -3.03 1.76
CA GLU A 72 -5.10 -4.26 2.23
C GLU A 72 -3.60 -4.04 2.29
N CYS A 73 -2.96 -4.49 3.37
CA CYS A 73 -1.51 -4.52 3.43
C CYS A 73 -1.05 -5.83 2.81
N VAL A 74 -0.38 -5.74 1.67
CA VAL A 74 0.04 -6.92 0.91
C VAL A 74 1.34 -7.47 1.44
N GLN A 75 2.27 -6.60 1.81
CA GLN A 75 3.61 -7.02 2.23
C GLN A 75 4.28 -5.91 3.01
N VAL A 76 5.06 -6.30 4.02
CA VAL A 76 6.00 -5.40 4.69
C VAL A 76 7.35 -6.08 4.61
N ILE A 77 8.35 -5.40 4.04
CA ILE A 77 9.69 -5.95 3.91
C ILE A 77 10.71 -4.83 4.10
N GLY A 78 11.54 -4.97 5.12
CA GLY A 78 12.50 -3.93 5.48
C GLY A 78 11.78 -2.64 5.78
N ARG A 79 12.16 -1.57 5.09
CA ARG A 79 11.54 -0.25 5.26
C ARG A 79 10.44 0.02 4.27
N LYS A 80 10.05 -0.97 3.47
CA LYS A 80 9.03 -0.79 2.42
C LYS A 80 7.79 -1.58 2.76
N PHE A 81 6.66 -1.12 2.25
CA PHE A 81 5.41 -1.86 2.37
C PHE A 81 4.55 -1.61 1.15
N VAL A 82 3.65 -2.53 0.91
CA VAL A 82 2.79 -2.53 -0.29
C VAL A 82 1.34 -2.55 0.16
N LEU A 83 0.57 -1.62 -0.39
CA LEU A 83 -0.87 -1.52 -0.11
C LEU A 83 -1.64 -1.74 -1.40
N PHE A 84 -2.83 -2.31 -1.26
CA PHE A 84 -3.71 -2.60 -2.39
C PHE A 84 -5.14 -2.24 -2.05
N ARG A 85 -5.83 -1.56 -3.00
CA ARG A 85 -7.26 -1.33 -2.92
C ARG A 85 -7.84 -1.36 -4.33
N LYS A 86 -8.73 -2.33 -4.56
CA LYS A 86 -9.34 -2.53 -5.88
C LYS A 86 -10.27 -1.37 -6.21
N LYS A 87 -10.22 -0.89 -7.46
CA LYS A 87 -11.20 0.06 -7.96
C LYS A 87 -12.58 -0.60 -8.03
N PRO A 88 -13.65 0.14 -7.74
CA PRO A 88 -15.00 -0.43 -7.86
C PRO A 88 -15.37 -0.78 -9.30
N LYS A 89 -14.79 -0.05 -10.29
CA LYS A 89 -15.07 -0.29 -11.71
C LYS A 89 -13.76 -0.26 -12.49
N GLU A 90 -13.66 -1.14 -13.47
CA GLU A 90 -12.54 -1.17 -14.41
C GLU A 90 -11.19 -1.37 -13.72
N SER A 91 -11.19 -2.23 -12.71
CA SER A 91 -9.95 -2.55 -12.01
C SER A 91 -8.98 -3.28 -12.93
N ALA A 92 -7.71 -2.87 -12.90
CA ALA A 92 -6.65 -3.58 -13.61
C ALA A 92 -6.38 -4.96 -13.03
N TYR A 93 -6.87 -5.23 -11.83
CA TYR A 93 -6.61 -6.47 -11.09
C TYR A 93 -7.84 -7.37 -10.99
N ALA A 94 -8.89 -7.08 -11.77
CA ALA A 94 -10.15 -7.81 -11.67
C ALA A 94 -9.96 -9.30 -11.92
N GLU A 95 -9.17 -9.67 -12.94
CA GLU A 95 -8.94 -11.09 -13.25
C GLU A 95 -8.20 -11.81 -12.15
N LEU A 96 -7.20 -11.15 -11.58
CA LEU A 96 -6.42 -11.73 -10.49
C LEU A 96 -7.28 -12.02 -9.27
N LEU A 97 -8.31 -11.21 -9.04
CA LEU A 97 -9.15 -11.31 -7.85
C LEU A 97 -10.34 -12.25 -8.04
N LYS A 98 -10.53 -12.80 -9.22
CA LYS A 98 -11.53 -13.82 -9.44
C LYS A 98 -11.12 -15.10 -8.74
N LYS A 99 -12.11 -15.83 -8.24
CA LYS A 99 -11.88 -17.11 -7.64
C LYS A 99 -12.01 -18.24 -8.65
#